data_d844260824d7c46912a59e472f5574fa
#
_entry.id   d844260824d7c46912a59e472f5574fa
#
_cell.length_a   1.000
_cell.length_b   1.000
_cell.length_c   1.000
_cell.angle_alpha   90.00
_cell.angle_beta   90.00
_cell.angle_gamma   90.00
#
_symmetry.space_group_name_H-M   'P 1'
#
loop_
_entity.id
_entity.type
_entity.pdbx_description
1 polymer ?
#
loop_
_entity_poly.entity_id
_entity_poly.type
_entity_poly.pdbx_seq_one_letter_code
_entity_poly.pdbx_strand_id
1 'polypeptide(L)'
;MSNIVRKGDFLVFEDTGGNVTKFFVSKGSFDLDECHTGGTGRKLVPNCFGFKIVRSVLPSGHYYEGNSNYWISRKATLEERDRFLQWMEEKGHKFNMNTLEITLNR
;
A
#
# COMPACT_ATOMS: atom_id res chain seq x y z
N MET A 1 9.61 -10.10 -18.00
CA MET A 1 9.96 -8.83 -17.35
C MET A 1 9.65 -8.92 -15.88
N SER A 2 10.58 -8.51 -15.04
CA SER A 2 10.36 -8.47 -13.61
C SER A 2 9.40 -7.34 -13.24
N ASN A 3 8.62 -7.59 -12.22
CA ASN A 3 7.65 -6.63 -11.70
C ASN A 3 8.18 -6.07 -10.38
N ILE A 4 9.14 -5.17 -10.49
CA ILE A 4 9.87 -4.64 -9.33
C ILE A 4 9.04 -3.60 -8.61
N VAL A 5 8.89 -3.80 -7.30
CA VAL A 5 8.36 -2.80 -6.37
C VAL A 5 9.56 -2.13 -5.71
N ARG A 6 9.53 -0.82 -5.62
CA ARG A 6 10.60 -0.02 -5.02
C ARG A 6 10.10 0.68 -3.77
N LYS A 7 11.03 1.10 -2.91
CA LYS A 7 10.70 1.90 -1.74
C LYS A 7 9.83 3.08 -2.17
N GLY A 8 8.71 3.28 -1.49
CA GLY A 8 7.78 4.35 -1.77
C GLY A 8 6.69 4.01 -2.79
N ASP A 9 6.74 2.83 -3.40
CA ASP A 9 5.68 2.40 -4.32
C ASP A 9 4.42 2.03 -3.54
N PHE A 10 3.28 2.36 -4.13
CA PHE A 10 1.97 2.09 -3.55
C PHE A 10 1.38 0.80 -4.12
N LEU A 11 0.79 0.02 -3.25
CA LEU A 11 0.19 -1.27 -3.56
C LEU A 11 -1.24 -1.28 -3.00
N VAL A 12 -2.13 -2.05 -3.62
CA VAL A 12 -3.52 -2.10 -3.18
C VAL A 12 -3.99 -3.53 -2.96
N PHE A 13 -4.92 -3.69 -2.04
CA PHE A 13 -5.64 -4.92 -1.81
C PHE A 13 -7.10 -4.71 -2.22
N GLU A 14 -7.56 -5.52 -3.16
CA GLU A 14 -8.94 -5.53 -3.60
C GLU A 14 -9.68 -6.70 -2.96
N ASP A 15 -10.91 -6.46 -2.52
CA ASP A 15 -11.77 -7.53 -2.02
C ASP A 15 -12.32 -8.37 -3.19
N THR A 16 -13.15 -9.35 -2.88
CA THR A 16 -13.72 -10.23 -3.90
C THR A 16 -14.65 -9.53 -4.87
N GLY A 17 -15.14 -8.34 -4.51
CA GLY A 17 -15.95 -7.50 -5.38
C GLY A 17 -15.16 -6.51 -6.22
N GLY A 18 -13.82 -6.54 -6.12
CA GLY A 18 -12.96 -5.62 -6.84
C GLY A 18 -12.79 -4.25 -6.19
N ASN A 19 -13.27 -4.07 -4.96
CA ASN A 19 -13.14 -2.81 -4.23
C ASN A 19 -11.81 -2.74 -3.49
N VAL A 20 -11.10 -1.63 -3.61
CA VAL A 20 -9.87 -1.40 -2.86
C VAL A 20 -10.21 -1.10 -1.42
N THR A 21 -9.81 -1.98 -0.50
CA THR A 21 -10.10 -1.86 0.93
C THR A 21 -8.87 -1.54 1.77
N LYS A 22 -7.69 -1.72 1.21
CA LYS A 22 -6.42 -1.41 1.87
C LYS A 22 -5.43 -0.92 0.84
N PHE A 23 -4.51 -0.07 1.27
CA PHE A 23 -3.35 0.24 0.45
C PHE A 23 -2.09 0.15 1.30
N PHE A 24 -0.96 -0.04 0.64
CA PHE A 24 0.33 -0.23 1.30
C PHE A 24 1.38 0.61 0.59
N VAL A 25 2.36 1.06 1.36
CA VAL A 25 3.52 1.75 0.81
C VAL A 25 4.76 0.93 1.15
N SER A 26 5.51 0.56 0.14
CA SER A 26 6.68 -0.29 0.32
C SER A 26 7.81 0.43 1.05
N LYS A 27 8.40 -0.26 2.02
CA LYS A 27 9.57 0.22 2.75
C LYS A 27 10.90 -0.14 2.08
N GLY A 28 10.86 -0.93 1.04
CA GLY A 28 12.07 -1.38 0.35
C GLY A 28 11.74 -1.95 -1.01
N SER A 29 12.78 -2.45 -1.69
CA SER A 29 12.63 -3.01 -3.03
C SER A 29 12.51 -4.52 -2.99
N PHE A 30 11.63 -5.06 -3.82
CA PHE A 30 11.47 -6.50 -4.00
C PHE A 30 10.82 -6.79 -5.34
N ASP A 31 10.93 -8.04 -5.80
CA ASP A 31 10.29 -8.46 -7.04
C ASP A 31 8.94 -9.10 -6.72
N LEU A 32 7.87 -8.49 -7.20
CA LEU A 32 6.52 -8.96 -6.96
C LEU A 32 6.28 -10.35 -7.56
N ASP A 33 6.93 -10.64 -8.69
CA ASP A 33 6.82 -11.95 -9.34
C ASP A 33 7.47 -13.07 -8.54
N GLU A 34 8.41 -12.74 -7.67
CA GLU A 34 9.05 -13.70 -6.77
C GLU A 34 8.29 -13.89 -5.46
N CYS A 35 7.28 -13.07 -5.20
CA CYS A 35 6.48 -13.19 -4.00
C CYS A 35 5.55 -14.40 -4.07
N HIS A 36 5.30 -15.00 -2.92
CA HIS A 36 4.35 -16.11 -2.82
C HIS A 36 2.98 -15.69 -3.33
N THR A 37 2.40 -16.49 -4.21
CA THR A 37 1.05 -16.26 -4.74
C THR A 37 0.07 -17.19 -4.03
N GLY A 38 -0.97 -16.61 -3.43
CA GLY A 38 -2.03 -17.38 -2.78
C GLY A 38 -3.03 -17.95 -3.78
N GLY A 39 -3.94 -18.76 -3.27
CA GLY A 39 -4.97 -19.40 -4.09
C GLY A 39 -5.94 -18.42 -4.76
N THR A 40 -6.00 -17.17 -4.29
CA THR A 40 -6.83 -16.11 -4.88
C THR A 40 -6.08 -15.25 -5.89
N GLY A 41 -4.82 -15.57 -6.17
CA GLY A 41 -3.98 -14.77 -7.06
C GLY A 41 -3.31 -13.58 -6.39
N ARG A 42 -3.54 -13.37 -5.11
CA ARG A 42 -2.90 -12.29 -4.36
C ARG A 42 -1.44 -12.65 -4.04
N LYS A 43 -0.61 -11.61 -3.93
CA LYS A 43 0.81 -11.76 -3.61
C LYS A 43 1.07 -11.40 -2.15
N LEU A 44 1.93 -12.17 -1.50
CA LEU A 44 2.35 -11.91 -0.13
C LEU A 44 3.62 -11.06 -0.15
N VAL A 45 3.52 -9.80 0.26
CA VAL A 45 4.62 -8.83 0.19
C VAL A 45 5.21 -8.53 1.55
N PRO A 46 6.54 -8.30 1.63
CA PRO A 46 7.20 -7.99 2.90
C PRO A 46 7.21 -6.49 3.20
N ASN A 47 7.35 -6.16 4.47
CA ASN A 47 7.76 -4.84 4.96
C ASN A 47 7.11 -3.64 4.25
N CYS A 48 5.81 -3.49 4.43
CA CYS A 48 5.07 -2.33 3.94
C CYS A 48 4.38 -1.60 5.08
N PHE A 49 4.19 -0.29 4.91
CA PHE A 49 3.22 0.44 5.72
C PHE A 49 1.83 0.12 5.19
N GLY A 50 0.91 -0.27 6.07
CA GLY A 50 -0.45 -0.63 5.69
C GLY A 50 -1.47 0.38 6.18
N PHE A 51 -2.46 0.67 5.34
CA PHE A 51 -3.56 1.57 5.66
C PHE A 51 -4.89 0.91 5.28
N LYS A 52 -5.83 0.94 6.19
CA LYS A 52 -7.15 0.38 5.95
C LYS A 52 -8.11 1.48 5.49
N ILE A 53 -8.81 1.19 4.40
CA ILE A 53 -9.86 2.05 3.88
C ILE A 53 -11.17 1.57 4.51
N VAL A 54 -11.76 2.41 5.35
CA VAL A 54 -13.06 2.12 5.93
C VAL A 54 -14.12 2.78 5.08
N ARG A 55 -15.30 2.22 5.12
CA ARG A 55 -16.53 2.60 4.45
C ARG A 55 -16.89 4.08 4.60
N SER A 56 -16.13 4.95 4.02
CA SER A 56 -16.44 6.37 4.02
C SER A 56 -15.90 6.95 2.73
N VAL A 57 -16.32 8.13 2.43
CA VAL A 57 -15.81 8.90 1.30
C VAL A 57 -14.30 9.10 1.43
N LEU A 58 -13.82 9.10 2.66
CA LEU A 58 -12.39 9.22 2.96
C LEU A 58 -11.90 8.00 3.74
N PRO A 59 -10.72 7.47 3.42
CA PRO A 59 -10.13 6.39 4.19
C PRO A 59 -9.94 6.77 5.65
N SER A 60 -10.20 5.86 6.56
CA SER A 60 -10.15 6.15 7.99
C SER A 60 -8.76 6.22 8.59
N GLY A 61 -7.77 5.78 7.88
CA GLY A 61 -6.40 5.92 8.33
C GLY A 61 -5.97 4.99 9.44
N HIS A 62 -6.52 3.83 9.55
CA HIS A 62 -5.91 2.82 10.40
C HIS A 62 -4.59 2.39 9.79
N TYR A 63 -3.57 2.56 10.57
CA TYR A 63 -2.22 2.29 10.20
C TYR A 63 -1.75 1.00 10.86
N TYR A 64 -1.14 0.15 10.07
CA TYR A 64 -0.52 -1.06 10.57
C TYR A 64 0.98 -0.96 10.38
N GLU A 65 1.71 -0.82 11.47
CA GLU A 65 3.15 -1.03 11.44
C GLU A 65 3.42 -2.44 11.92
N GLY A 66 4.08 -3.21 11.10
CA GLY A 66 4.44 -4.55 11.50
C GLY A 66 5.54 -5.10 10.63
N ASN A 67 6.24 -6.08 11.16
CA ASN A 67 7.17 -6.90 10.41
C ASN A 67 6.44 -8.03 9.68
N SER A 68 5.14 -7.94 9.64
CA SER A 68 4.30 -8.95 9.02
C SER A 68 4.25 -8.75 7.51
N ASN A 69 4.09 -9.84 6.81
CA ASN A 69 3.83 -9.82 5.39
C ASN A 69 2.35 -9.52 5.15
N TYR A 70 2.06 -8.81 4.07
CA TYR A 70 0.69 -8.44 3.70
C TYR A 70 0.33 -9.00 2.34
N TRP A 71 -0.95 -9.35 2.18
CA TRP A 71 -1.49 -9.76 0.89
C TRP A 71 -1.87 -8.52 0.08
N ILE A 72 -1.48 -8.49 -1.19
CA ILE A 72 -1.86 -7.41 -2.10
C ILE A 72 -2.42 -8.00 -3.39
N SER A 73 -3.20 -7.19 -4.10
CA SER A 73 -3.78 -7.57 -5.39
C SER A 73 -2.90 -7.10 -6.55
N ARG A 74 -2.40 -5.87 -6.48
CA ARG A 74 -1.62 -5.26 -7.57
C ARG A 74 -0.95 -3.98 -7.10
N LYS A 75 -0.14 -3.39 -7.96
CA LYS A 75 0.35 -2.03 -7.75
C LYS A 75 -0.79 -1.03 -7.92
N ALA A 76 -0.73 0.08 -7.20
CA ALA A 76 -1.68 1.17 -7.36
C ALA A 76 -1.46 1.87 -8.69
N THR A 77 -2.55 2.39 -9.27
CA THR A 77 -2.46 3.28 -10.43
C THR A 77 -1.96 4.65 -9.97
N LEU A 78 -1.52 5.49 -10.90
CA LEU A 78 -1.10 6.87 -10.58
C LEU A 78 -2.24 7.67 -9.97
N GLU A 79 -3.45 7.49 -10.45
CA GLU A 79 -4.65 8.14 -9.92
C GLU A 79 -4.91 7.71 -8.47
N GLU A 80 -4.79 6.43 -8.18
CA GLU A 80 -4.94 5.91 -6.82
C GLU A 80 -3.85 6.45 -5.91
N ARG A 81 -2.60 6.45 -6.37
CA ARG A 81 -1.47 6.99 -5.62
C ARG A 81 -1.70 8.45 -5.23
N ASP A 82 -2.14 9.27 -6.18
CA ASP A 82 -2.39 10.70 -5.93
C ASP A 82 -3.49 10.89 -4.90
N ARG A 83 -4.54 10.08 -4.98
CA ARG A 83 -5.64 10.09 -4.01
C ARG A 83 -5.16 9.70 -2.61
N PHE A 84 -4.34 8.66 -2.52
CA PHE A 84 -3.81 8.20 -1.24
C PHE A 84 -2.87 9.22 -0.62
N LEU A 85 -2.03 9.86 -1.42
CA LEU A 85 -1.13 10.91 -0.95
C LEU A 85 -1.92 12.10 -0.41
N GLN A 86 -2.95 12.53 -1.10
CA GLN A 86 -3.82 13.62 -0.67
C GLN A 86 -4.51 13.27 0.64
N TRP A 87 -5.04 12.06 0.73
CA TRP A 87 -5.68 11.58 1.95
C TRP A 87 -4.70 11.51 3.12
N MET A 88 -3.49 11.03 2.90
CA MET A 88 -2.45 10.97 3.93
C MET A 88 -2.14 12.38 4.45
N GLU A 89 -2.03 13.34 3.56
CA GLU A 89 -1.81 14.74 3.93
C GLU A 89 -2.94 15.29 4.77
N GLU A 90 -4.19 15.02 4.40
CA GLU A 90 -5.37 15.44 5.15
C GLU A 90 -5.40 14.85 6.56
N LYS A 91 -4.86 13.66 6.74
CA LYS A 91 -4.77 13.00 8.05
C LYS A 91 -3.50 13.37 8.82
N GLY A 92 -2.67 14.24 8.27
CA GLY A 92 -1.44 14.70 8.91
C GLY A 92 -0.26 13.76 8.75
N HIS A 93 -0.38 12.72 7.97
CA HIS A 93 0.76 11.89 7.60
C HIS A 93 1.58 12.61 6.54
N LYS A 94 2.89 12.44 6.58
CA LYS A 94 3.78 13.10 5.61
C LYS A 94 4.54 12.07 4.80
N PHE A 95 4.54 12.24 3.50
CA PHE A 95 5.34 11.44 2.59
C PHE A 95 6.45 12.32 2.00
N ASN A 96 7.69 11.95 2.27
CA ASN A 96 8.84 12.67 1.74
C ASN A 96 9.19 12.12 0.36
N MET A 97 8.95 12.91 -0.68
CA MET A 97 9.20 12.49 -2.06
C MET A 97 10.69 12.29 -2.37
N ASN A 98 11.59 12.89 -1.59
CA ASN A 98 13.02 12.76 -1.81
C ASN A 98 13.60 11.50 -1.14
N THR A 99 13.20 11.24 0.11
CA THR A 99 13.68 10.07 0.85
C THR A 99 12.75 8.86 0.71
N LEU A 100 11.55 9.06 0.20
CA LEU A 100 10.49 8.06 0.06
C LEU A 100 10.08 7.45 1.41
N GLU A 101 10.17 8.26 2.46
CA GLU A 101 9.82 7.85 3.81
C GLU A 101 8.50 8.48 4.25
N ILE A 102 7.79 7.77 5.12
CA ILE A 102 6.53 8.24 5.68
C ILE A 102 6.74 8.60 7.13
N THR A 103 6.28 9.79 7.50
CA THR A 103 6.13 10.19 8.89
C THR A 103 4.64 10.13 9.24
N LEU A 104 4.32 9.31 10.21
CA LEU A 104 2.94 9.06 10.60
C LEU A 104 2.49 10.03 11.67
N ASN A 105 1.26 10.48 11.53
CA ASN A 105 0.57 11.23 12.57
C ASN A 105 -0.10 10.22 13.50
N ARG A 106 0.50 10.02 14.64
CA ARG A 106 0.00 9.09 15.67
C ARG A 106 -0.80 9.81 16.75
#